data_c11997e96a3db2a39fac345ce18d0ac9
#
_entry.id   c11997e96a3db2a39fac345ce18d0ac9
#
_cell.length_a   1.000
_cell.length_b   1.000
_cell.length_c   1.000
_cell.angle_alpha   90.00
_cell.angle_beta   90.00
_cell.angle_gamma   90.00
#
_symmetry.space_group_name_H-M   'P 1'
#
loop_
_entity.id
_entity.type
_entity.pdbx_description
1 polymer ?
#
loop_
_entity_poly.entity_id
_entity_poly.type
_entity_poly.pdbx_seq_one_letter_code
_entity_poly.pdbx_strand_id
1 'polypeptide(L)'
;VLQKEIRRYILENPDIIFEAADIVRKREAALEVQEDEELIQSNFKEIFYDDYSYVGGNPDGDITLVEFVDYKCGYCRKAAEIVRELIAKDGNIRFVIKEFPILGEASLVSSKFAIAVKNIGGPEKYKVVHEILLALAAEPTEIYLRRIAKELELNPEKLFEAMQSDLVTQEIDQTRELAQTLQISGTPTFILGDQFLRGFVPLEILSKEIQSERTK
;
A
#
# COMPACT_ATOMS: atom_id res chain seq x y z
N VAL A 1 17.32 -16.79 50.36
CA VAL A 1 18.28 -17.72 49.72
C VAL A 1 18.04 -17.75 48.22
N LEU A 2 16.83 -18.07 47.72
CA LEU A 2 16.51 -18.25 46.29
C LEU A 2 16.87 -17.02 45.40
N GLN A 3 16.52 -15.81 45.85
CA GLN A 3 16.82 -14.58 45.06
C GLN A 3 18.34 -14.34 44.88
N LYS A 4 19.15 -14.69 45.89
CA LYS A 4 20.62 -14.57 45.81
C LYS A 4 21.19 -15.58 44.80
N GLU A 5 20.67 -16.80 44.81
CA GLU A 5 21.07 -17.87 43.90
C GLU A 5 20.67 -17.52 42.42
N ILE A 6 19.44 -17.07 42.21
CA ILE A 6 19.00 -16.62 40.88
C ILE A 6 19.88 -15.46 40.35
N ARG A 7 20.14 -14.46 41.20
CA ARG A 7 21.00 -13.34 40.82
C ARG A 7 22.42 -13.81 40.47
N ARG A 8 22.99 -14.68 41.30
CA ARG A 8 24.32 -15.25 41.06
C ARG A 8 24.32 -16.00 39.71
N TYR A 9 23.36 -16.90 39.50
CA TYR A 9 23.26 -17.67 38.25
C TYR A 9 23.16 -16.81 37.01
N ILE A 10 22.32 -15.76 37.03
CA ILE A 10 22.20 -14.81 35.90
C ILE A 10 23.52 -14.07 35.68
N LEU A 11 24.23 -13.64 36.73
CA LEU A 11 25.50 -12.93 36.58
C LEU A 11 26.65 -13.83 36.11
N GLU A 12 26.61 -15.12 36.44
CA GLU A 12 27.55 -16.12 35.95
C GLU A 12 27.23 -16.59 34.51
N ASN A 13 25.95 -16.45 34.07
CA ASN A 13 25.46 -16.86 32.75
C ASN A 13 24.64 -15.74 32.10
N PRO A 14 25.25 -14.58 31.73
CA PRO A 14 24.53 -13.40 31.26
C PRO A 14 23.79 -13.63 29.93
N ASP A 15 24.21 -14.60 29.14
CA ASP A 15 23.59 -14.93 27.83
C ASP A 15 22.14 -15.38 27.95
N ILE A 16 21.72 -15.90 29.12
CA ILE A 16 20.33 -16.27 29.41
C ILE A 16 19.36 -15.11 29.20
N ILE A 17 19.79 -13.87 29.47
CA ILE A 17 18.96 -12.68 29.25
C ILE A 17 18.67 -12.52 27.75
N PHE A 18 19.67 -12.72 26.89
CA PHE A 18 19.51 -12.64 25.43
C PHE A 18 18.66 -13.80 24.90
N GLU A 19 18.87 -15.02 25.40
CA GLU A 19 18.05 -16.19 25.05
C GLU A 19 16.58 -15.97 25.42
N ALA A 20 16.31 -15.47 26.64
CA ALA A 20 14.96 -15.16 27.07
C ALA A 20 14.32 -14.06 26.21
N ALA A 21 15.08 -12.99 25.88
CA ALA A 21 14.62 -11.92 25.00
C ALA A 21 14.32 -12.42 23.58
N ASP A 22 15.12 -13.34 23.06
CA ASP A 22 14.88 -13.96 21.75
C ASP A 22 13.61 -14.82 21.71
N ILE A 23 13.34 -15.56 22.81
CA ILE A 23 12.10 -16.33 22.95
C ILE A 23 10.89 -15.40 22.96
N VAL A 24 10.95 -14.28 23.69
CA VAL A 24 9.87 -13.29 23.73
C VAL A 24 9.66 -12.70 22.34
N ARG A 25 10.71 -12.20 21.68
CA ARG A 25 10.63 -11.64 20.32
C ARG A 25 10.01 -12.62 19.32
N LYS A 26 10.39 -13.89 19.36
CA LYS A 26 9.82 -14.92 18.47
C LYS A 26 8.33 -15.15 18.72
N ARG A 27 7.89 -15.10 19.98
CA ARG A 27 6.47 -15.23 20.33
C ARG A 27 5.68 -14.02 19.88
N GLU A 28 6.20 -12.81 20.10
CA GLU A 28 5.56 -11.56 19.66
C GLU A 28 5.44 -11.51 18.13
N ALA A 29 6.51 -11.86 17.41
CA ALA A 29 6.46 -11.93 15.95
C ALA A 29 5.45 -12.97 15.43
N ALA A 30 5.33 -14.13 16.10
CA ALA A 30 4.34 -15.14 15.72
C ALA A 30 2.89 -14.68 15.99
N LEU A 31 2.66 -13.93 17.06
CA LEU A 31 1.36 -13.33 17.36
C LEU A 31 1.00 -12.25 16.33
N GLU A 32 1.96 -11.37 15.99
CA GLU A 32 1.78 -10.34 14.98
C GLU A 32 1.39 -10.94 13.61
N VAL A 33 2.05 -12.02 13.19
CA VAL A 33 1.69 -12.72 11.95
C VAL A 33 0.26 -13.26 12.01
N GLN A 34 -0.13 -13.88 13.13
CA GLN A 34 -1.50 -14.40 13.27
C GLN A 34 -2.54 -13.27 13.27
N GLU A 35 -2.28 -12.16 13.96
CA GLU A 35 -3.16 -10.99 13.96
C GLU A 35 -3.28 -10.38 12.55
N ASP A 36 -2.17 -10.29 11.80
CA ASP A 36 -2.15 -9.82 10.42
C ASP A 36 -2.99 -10.71 9.51
N GLU A 37 -2.84 -12.04 9.60
CA GLU A 37 -3.64 -13.02 8.85
C GLU A 37 -5.15 -12.87 9.17
N GLU A 38 -5.53 -12.76 10.44
CA GLU A 38 -6.92 -12.59 10.87
C GLU A 38 -7.52 -11.27 10.35
N LEU A 39 -6.76 -10.17 10.37
CA LEU A 39 -7.17 -8.88 9.83
C LEU A 39 -7.40 -8.95 8.32
N ILE A 40 -6.49 -9.58 7.57
CA ILE A 40 -6.61 -9.73 6.11
C ILE A 40 -7.81 -10.61 5.76
N GLN A 41 -7.98 -11.75 6.42
CA GLN A 41 -9.09 -12.65 6.16
C GLN A 41 -10.45 -12.01 6.47
N SER A 42 -10.53 -11.28 7.58
CA SER A 42 -11.77 -10.62 8.00
C SER A 42 -12.20 -9.48 7.07
N ASN A 43 -11.26 -8.89 6.31
CA ASN A 43 -11.48 -7.78 5.39
C ASN A 43 -11.12 -8.15 3.93
N PHE A 44 -11.17 -9.43 3.60
CA PHE A 44 -10.69 -9.97 2.33
C PHE A 44 -11.34 -9.30 1.11
N LYS A 45 -12.65 -9.11 1.15
CA LYS A 45 -13.38 -8.50 0.05
C LYS A 45 -13.00 -7.03 -0.16
N GLU A 46 -12.94 -6.27 0.91
CA GLU A 46 -12.59 -4.85 0.92
C GLU A 46 -11.14 -4.60 0.50
N ILE A 47 -10.24 -5.55 0.79
CA ILE A 47 -8.83 -5.48 0.39
C ILE A 47 -8.69 -5.78 -1.09
N PHE A 48 -9.21 -6.94 -1.54
CA PHE A 48 -8.86 -7.50 -2.83
C PHE A 48 -9.91 -7.27 -3.92
N TYR A 49 -11.19 -7.11 -3.56
CA TYR A 49 -12.32 -7.16 -4.50
C TYR A 49 -13.38 -6.10 -4.23
N ASP A 50 -12.97 -4.91 -3.81
CA ASP A 50 -13.88 -3.77 -3.80
C ASP A 50 -14.25 -3.37 -5.25
N ASP A 51 -15.24 -2.52 -5.38
CA ASP A 51 -15.78 -2.07 -6.67
C ASP A 51 -15.27 -0.67 -7.10
N TYR A 52 -14.37 -0.07 -6.30
CA TYR A 52 -13.91 1.30 -6.53
C TYR A 52 -12.40 1.41 -6.79
N SER A 53 -11.56 0.53 -6.27
CA SER A 53 -10.11 0.62 -6.47
C SER A 53 -9.69 0.40 -7.91
N TYR A 54 -8.58 1.00 -8.29
CA TYR A 54 -7.97 0.70 -9.59
C TYR A 54 -7.38 -0.71 -9.60
N VAL A 55 -7.66 -1.43 -10.67
CA VAL A 55 -7.06 -2.75 -10.94
C VAL A 55 -6.22 -2.67 -12.20
N GLY A 56 -4.94 -2.94 -12.09
CA GLY A 56 -3.96 -2.97 -13.16
C GLY A 56 -3.22 -4.30 -13.25
N GLY A 57 -2.14 -4.34 -14.02
CA GLY A 57 -1.42 -5.56 -14.30
C GLY A 57 -2.25 -6.53 -15.15
N ASN A 58 -2.30 -7.79 -14.75
CA ASN A 58 -3.21 -8.78 -15.32
C ASN A 58 -4.45 -8.92 -14.41
N PRO A 59 -5.65 -8.45 -14.83
CA PRO A 59 -6.85 -8.57 -14.00
C PRO A 59 -7.22 -10.01 -13.62
N ASP A 60 -6.81 -11.00 -14.44
CA ASP A 60 -7.01 -12.43 -14.22
C ASP A 60 -5.74 -13.11 -13.66
N GLY A 61 -4.80 -12.33 -13.12
CA GLY A 61 -3.55 -12.82 -12.54
C GLY A 61 -3.78 -13.77 -11.38
N ASP A 62 -2.89 -14.75 -11.25
CA ASP A 62 -2.94 -15.77 -10.20
C ASP A 62 -2.57 -15.23 -8.81
N ILE A 63 -1.87 -14.10 -8.77
CA ILE A 63 -1.50 -13.39 -7.55
C ILE A 63 -2.09 -11.99 -7.57
N THR A 64 -2.66 -11.57 -6.43
CA THR A 64 -3.08 -10.18 -6.24
C THR A 64 -2.11 -9.47 -5.29
N LEU A 65 -1.51 -8.40 -5.78
CA LEU A 65 -0.72 -7.46 -4.99
C LEU A 65 -1.54 -6.18 -4.77
N VAL A 66 -1.79 -5.81 -3.52
CA VAL A 66 -2.49 -4.56 -3.17
C VAL A 66 -1.47 -3.56 -2.64
N GLU A 67 -1.55 -2.30 -3.05
CA GLU A 67 -0.71 -1.21 -2.55
C GLU A 67 -1.55 -0.07 -2.01
N PHE A 68 -1.30 0.34 -0.77
CA PHE A 68 -1.76 1.61 -0.20
C PHE A 68 -0.73 2.69 -0.51
N VAL A 69 -1.13 3.68 -1.32
CA VAL A 69 -0.22 4.66 -1.92
C VAL A 69 -0.55 6.09 -1.51
N ASP A 70 0.50 6.90 -1.37
CA ASP A 70 0.40 8.36 -1.23
C ASP A 70 1.37 9.04 -2.21
N TYR A 71 0.89 9.96 -3.03
CA TYR A 71 1.66 10.63 -4.08
C TYR A 71 2.77 11.55 -3.57
N LYS A 72 2.70 11.98 -2.32
CA LYS A 72 3.77 12.79 -1.68
C LYS A 72 4.77 11.94 -0.91
N CYS A 73 4.55 10.63 -0.82
CA CYS A 73 5.45 9.71 -0.18
C CYS A 73 6.68 9.40 -1.08
N GLY A 74 7.88 9.76 -0.60
CA GLY A 74 9.12 9.48 -1.32
C GLY A 74 9.41 7.99 -1.51
N TYR A 75 8.94 7.14 -0.59
CA TYR A 75 9.07 5.68 -0.70
C TYR A 75 8.06 5.07 -1.67
N CYS A 76 6.84 5.61 -1.79
CA CYS A 76 5.89 5.21 -2.84
C CYS A 76 6.46 5.50 -4.24
N ARG A 77 7.09 6.66 -4.41
CA ARG A 77 7.78 7.00 -5.67
C ARG A 77 8.86 5.99 -6.04
N LYS A 78 9.67 5.56 -5.07
CA LYS A 78 10.69 4.53 -5.29
C LYS A 78 10.09 3.15 -5.55
N ALA A 79 9.01 2.81 -4.84
CA ALA A 79 8.30 1.55 -5.00
C ALA A 79 7.65 1.43 -6.38
N ALA A 80 7.13 2.52 -6.94
CA ALA A 80 6.46 2.52 -8.25
C ALA A 80 7.34 1.98 -9.39
N GLU A 81 8.64 2.27 -9.39
CA GLU A 81 9.57 1.74 -10.39
C GLU A 81 9.73 0.23 -10.24
N ILE A 82 9.83 -0.24 -9.00
CA ILE A 82 9.97 -1.65 -8.65
C ILE A 82 8.71 -2.43 -9.01
N VAL A 83 7.54 -1.92 -8.63
CA VAL A 83 6.25 -2.55 -8.91
C VAL A 83 6.00 -2.64 -10.41
N ARG A 84 6.29 -1.56 -11.17
CA ARG A 84 6.18 -1.56 -12.63
C ARG A 84 7.08 -2.63 -13.28
N GLU A 85 8.35 -2.73 -12.84
CA GLU A 85 9.28 -3.73 -13.32
C GLU A 85 8.81 -5.15 -12.98
N LEU A 86 8.34 -5.37 -11.77
CA LEU A 86 7.81 -6.63 -11.29
C LEU A 86 6.62 -7.10 -12.13
N ILE A 87 5.61 -6.25 -12.30
CA ILE A 87 4.40 -6.56 -13.08
C ILE A 87 4.76 -6.88 -14.54
N ALA A 88 5.68 -6.09 -15.12
CA ALA A 88 6.09 -6.30 -16.50
C ALA A 88 6.89 -7.60 -16.70
N LYS A 89 7.71 -8.00 -15.73
CA LYS A 89 8.48 -9.24 -15.79
C LYS A 89 7.65 -10.49 -15.52
N ASP A 90 6.74 -10.40 -14.56
CA ASP A 90 5.94 -11.53 -14.13
C ASP A 90 4.77 -11.82 -15.08
N GLY A 91 4.03 -10.79 -15.47
CA GLY A 91 2.92 -10.87 -16.43
C GLY A 91 1.63 -11.51 -15.90
N ASN A 92 1.64 -12.02 -14.66
CA ASN A 92 0.48 -12.73 -14.08
C ASN A 92 0.07 -12.19 -12.69
N ILE A 93 0.40 -10.92 -12.42
CA ILE A 93 0.03 -10.22 -11.20
C ILE A 93 -1.17 -9.33 -11.46
N ARG A 94 -2.22 -9.49 -10.66
CA ARG A 94 -3.32 -8.55 -10.51
C ARG A 94 -2.89 -7.49 -9.50
N PHE A 95 -2.85 -6.22 -9.91
CA PHE A 95 -2.37 -5.12 -9.08
C PHE A 95 -3.50 -4.18 -8.69
N VAL A 96 -3.77 -4.03 -7.39
CA VAL A 96 -4.82 -3.17 -6.84
C VAL A 96 -4.19 -1.96 -6.15
N ILE A 97 -4.63 -0.75 -6.49
CA ILE A 97 -4.16 0.48 -5.86
C ILE A 97 -5.25 1.06 -4.97
N LYS A 98 -4.90 1.26 -3.70
CA LYS A 98 -5.69 1.93 -2.67
C LYS A 98 -5.18 3.37 -2.49
N GLU A 99 -5.96 4.36 -2.87
CA GLU A 99 -5.63 5.77 -2.70
C GLU A 99 -5.68 6.16 -1.22
N PHE A 100 -4.51 6.31 -0.60
CA PHE A 100 -4.37 6.53 0.84
C PHE A 100 -3.60 7.82 1.16
N PRO A 101 -4.20 9.01 0.91
CA PRO A 101 -3.57 10.30 1.13
C PRO A 101 -3.49 10.63 2.62
N ILE A 102 -2.31 10.50 3.22
CA ILE A 102 -2.03 10.73 4.65
C ILE A 102 -1.00 11.84 4.91
N LEU A 103 -0.31 12.35 3.87
CA LEU A 103 0.77 13.32 4.02
C LEU A 103 0.33 14.77 3.74
N GLY A 104 -0.95 15.07 3.99
CA GLY A 104 -1.47 16.43 3.94
C GLY A 104 -2.26 16.77 2.68
N GLU A 105 -2.50 18.08 2.48
CA GLU A 105 -3.41 18.59 1.45
C GLU A 105 -2.96 18.22 0.02
N ALA A 106 -1.67 18.31 -0.25
CA ALA A 106 -1.14 17.95 -1.57
C ALA A 106 -1.36 16.48 -1.94
N SER A 107 -1.28 15.57 -0.94
CA SER A 107 -1.63 14.16 -1.11
C SER A 107 -3.11 14.01 -1.44
N LEU A 108 -3.98 14.68 -0.67
CA LEU A 108 -5.43 14.63 -0.83
C LEU A 108 -5.84 15.15 -2.22
N VAL A 109 -5.30 16.28 -2.65
CA VAL A 109 -5.57 16.85 -3.98
C VAL A 109 -5.12 15.90 -5.09
N SER A 110 -3.95 15.27 -4.94
CA SER A 110 -3.43 14.30 -5.93
C SER A 110 -4.32 13.08 -6.03
N SER A 111 -4.70 12.46 -4.91
CA SER A 111 -5.61 11.31 -4.89
C SER A 111 -6.98 11.64 -5.44
N LYS A 112 -7.58 12.78 -5.05
CA LYS A 112 -8.86 13.24 -5.63
C LYS A 112 -8.79 13.40 -7.14
N PHE A 113 -7.68 13.95 -7.66
CA PHE A 113 -7.48 14.09 -9.10
C PHE A 113 -7.35 12.74 -9.79
N ALA A 114 -6.56 11.81 -9.24
CA ALA A 114 -6.38 10.48 -9.79
C ALA A 114 -7.72 9.71 -9.86
N ILE A 115 -8.49 9.72 -8.77
CA ILE A 115 -9.81 9.08 -8.70
C ILE A 115 -10.78 9.72 -9.71
N ALA A 116 -10.81 11.06 -9.82
CA ALA A 116 -11.65 11.74 -10.80
C ALA A 116 -11.27 11.37 -12.24
N VAL A 117 -9.96 11.25 -12.53
CA VAL A 117 -9.49 10.76 -13.85
C VAL A 117 -9.94 9.32 -14.09
N LYS A 118 -9.85 8.43 -13.08
CA LYS A 118 -10.35 7.05 -13.18
C LYS A 118 -11.83 7.02 -13.52
N ASN A 119 -12.64 7.78 -12.81
CA ASN A 119 -14.09 7.76 -12.93
C ASN A 119 -14.59 8.36 -14.26
N ILE A 120 -13.89 9.34 -14.83
CA ILE A 120 -14.28 9.99 -16.09
C ILE A 120 -13.55 9.39 -17.30
N GLY A 121 -12.27 9.09 -17.14
CA GLY A 121 -11.37 8.70 -18.23
C GLY A 121 -11.09 7.21 -18.33
N GLY A 122 -11.47 6.45 -17.29
CA GLY A 122 -11.24 5.01 -17.21
C GLY A 122 -9.86 4.60 -16.71
N PRO A 123 -9.63 3.28 -16.57
CA PRO A 123 -8.43 2.73 -15.96
C PRO A 123 -7.13 3.06 -16.70
N GLU A 124 -7.15 3.14 -18.03
CA GLU A 124 -5.95 3.45 -18.79
C GLU A 124 -5.44 4.87 -18.52
N LYS A 125 -6.35 5.85 -18.43
CA LYS A 125 -5.97 7.23 -18.10
C LYS A 125 -5.58 7.37 -16.64
N TYR A 126 -6.19 6.60 -15.74
CA TYR A 126 -5.76 6.51 -14.34
C TYR A 126 -4.31 6.03 -14.25
N LYS A 127 -3.95 4.95 -14.94
CA LYS A 127 -2.58 4.45 -14.96
C LYS A 127 -1.56 5.52 -15.33
N VAL A 128 -1.85 6.27 -16.40
CA VAL A 128 -0.97 7.36 -16.84
C VAL A 128 -0.87 8.46 -15.80
N VAL A 129 -1.99 8.91 -15.23
CA VAL A 129 -1.97 9.98 -14.23
C VAL A 129 -1.33 9.54 -12.93
N HIS A 130 -1.50 8.29 -12.52
CA HIS A 130 -0.84 7.71 -11.36
C HIS A 130 0.69 7.79 -11.48
N GLU A 131 1.24 7.40 -12.63
CA GLU A 131 2.68 7.51 -12.89
C GLU A 131 3.16 8.97 -12.88
N ILE A 132 2.40 9.88 -13.51
CA ILE A 132 2.72 11.32 -13.54
C ILE A 132 2.76 11.90 -12.11
N LEU A 133 1.74 11.60 -11.30
CA LEU A 133 1.63 12.13 -9.93
C LEU A 133 2.71 11.58 -9.01
N LEU A 134 3.08 10.30 -9.13
CA LEU A 134 4.20 9.71 -8.39
C LEU A 134 5.53 10.36 -8.79
N ALA A 135 5.72 10.66 -10.07
CA ALA A 135 6.93 11.36 -10.55
C ALA A 135 6.97 12.83 -10.15
N LEU A 136 5.83 13.44 -9.78
CA LEU A 136 5.73 14.85 -9.46
C LEU A 136 6.37 15.18 -8.10
N ALA A 137 7.57 15.75 -8.12
CA ALA A 137 8.25 16.22 -6.90
C ALA A 137 7.63 17.50 -6.33
N ALA A 138 7.07 18.37 -7.19
CA ALA A 138 6.47 19.64 -6.84
C ALA A 138 5.03 19.50 -6.30
N GLU A 139 4.47 20.60 -5.82
CA GLU A 139 3.05 20.66 -5.43
C GLU A 139 2.12 20.45 -6.64
N PRO A 140 0.99 19.72 -6.47
CA PRO A 140 0.01 19.49 -7.52
C PRO A 140 -0.88 20.73 -7.72
N THR A 141 -0.30 21.81 -8.28
CA THR A 141 -1.04 23.05 -8.50
C THR A 141 -2.19 22.87 -9.48
N GLU A 142 -3.26 23.65 -9.34
CA GLU A 142 -4.40 23.60 -10.27
C GLU A 142 -3.96 23.77 -11.72
N ILE A 143 -3.04 24.69 -12.00
CA ILE A 143 -2.51 24.94 -13.35
C ILE A 143 -1.87 23.67 -13.90
N TYR A 144 -1.09 22.96 -13.09
CA TYR A 144 -0.44 21.72 -13.51
C TYR A 144 -1.46 20.59 -13.75
N LEU A 145 -2.40 20.40 -12.86
CA LEU A 145 -3.45 19.39 -13.00
C LEU A 145 -4.34 19.65 -14.22
N ARG A 146 -4.68 20.91 -14.51
CA ARG A 146 -5.40 21.30 -15.73
C ARG A 146 -4.62 20.99 -17.01
N ARG A 147 -3.30 21.11 -16.97
CA ARG A 147 -2.45 20.71 -18.08
C ARG A 147 -2.49 19.20 -18.30
N ILE A 148 -2.32 18.41 -17.23
CA ILE A 148 -2.42 16.95 -17.30
C ILE A 148 -3.80 16.54 -17.87
N ALA A 149 -4.88 17.14 -17.39
CA ALA A 149 -6.22 16.86 -17.89
C ALA A 149 -6.32 17.02 -19.40
N LYS A 150 -5.77 18.12 -19.94
CA LYS A 150 -5.75 18.38 -21.38
C LYS A 150 -4.86 17.38 -22.15
N GLU A 151 -3.70 17.03 -21.61
CA GLU A 151 -2.79 16.01 -22.19
C GLU A 151 -3.46 14.63 -22.26
N LEU A 152 -4.33 14.33 -21.30
CA LEU A 152 -5.16 13.12 -21.28
C LEU A 152 -6.46 13.23 -22.10
N GLU A 153 -6.65 14.32 -22.84
CA GLU A 153 -7.88 14.59 -23.60
C GLU A 153 -9.15 14.54 -22.74
N LEU A 154 -9.05 15.05 -21.50
CA LEU A 154 -10.17 15.19 -20.59
C LEU A 154 -10.53 16.66 -20.38
N ASN A 155 -11.82 16.91 -20.11
CA ASN A 155 -12.29 18.25 -19.81
C ASN A 155 -11.88 18.65 -18.39
N PRO A 156 -11.03 19.71 -18.21
CA PRO A 156 -10.55 20.09 -16.88
C PRO A 156 -11.67 20.52 -15.93
N GLU A 157 -12.68 21.25 -16.41
CA GLU A 157 -13.79 21.73 -15.58
C GLU A 157 -14.56 20.56 -14.99
N LYS A 158 -14.89 19.55 -15.80
CA LYS A 158 -15.58 18.34 -15.35
C LYS A 158 -14.73 17.55 -14.36
N LEU A 159 -13.41 17.48 -14.54
CA LEU A 159 -12.52 16.79 -13.61
C LEU A 159 -12.49 17.51 -12.25
N PHE A 160 -12.36 18.84 -12.25
CA PHE A 160 -12.35 19.61 -11.00
C PHE A 160 -13.69 19.57 -10.28
N GLU A 161 -14.81 19.51 -11.00
CA GLU A 161 -16.13 19.25 -10.43
C GLU A 161 -16.19 17.84 -9.81
N ALA A 162 -15.73 16.82 -10.54
CA ALA A 162 -15.71 15.43 -10.06
C ALA A 162 -14.81 15.24 -8.82
N MET A 163 -13.69 15.94 -8.71
CA MET A 163 -12.83 15.94 -7.52
C MET A 163 -13.56 16.36 -6.24
N GLN A 164 -14.65 17.12 -6.36
CA GLN A 164 -15.46 17.58 -5.24
C GLN A 164 -16.71 16.71 -5.01
N SER A 165 -16.90 15.67 -5.81
CA SER A 165 -18.06 14.80 -5.70
C SER A 165 -18.00 13.91 -4.45
N ASP A 166 -19.18 13.51 -3.99
CA ASP A 166 -19.32 12.56 -2.88
C ASP A 166 -18.65 11.21 -3.21
N LEU A 167 -18.70 10.76 -4.47
CA LEU A 167 -18.07 9.51 -4.91
C LEU A 167 -16.56 9.51 -4.66
N VAL A 168 -15.86 10.58 -5.03
CA VAL A 168 -14.41 10.71 -4.80
C VAL A 168 -14.08 10.78 -3.32
N THR A 169 -14.90 11.49 -2.55
CA THR A 169 -14.73 11.61 -1.11
C THR A 169 -14.96 10.27 -0.42
N GLN A 170 -16.02 9.56 -0.76
CA GLN A 170 -16.36 8.24 -0.22
C GLN A 170 -15.26 7.20 -0.49
N GLU A 171 -14.67 7.16 -1.68
CA GLU A 171 -13.58 6.25 -2.01
C GLU A 171 -12.36 6.47 -1.11
N ILE A 172 -11.98 7.73 -0.87
CA ILE A 172 -10.87 8.06 0.04
C ILE A 172 -11.22 7.68 1.48
N ASP A 173 -12.44 7.97 1.92
CA ASP A 173 -12.86 7.69 3.29
C ASP A 173 -12.96 6.18 3.52
N GLN A 174 -13.50 5.40 2.58
CA GLN A 174 -13.52 3.94 2.63
C GLN A 174 -12.10 3.36 2.72
N THR A 175 -11.16 3.87 1.91
CA THR A 175 -9.77 3.44 1.98
C THR A 175 -9.13 3.78 3.34
N ARG A 176 -9.45 4.96 3.92
CA ARG A 176 -8.96 5.36 5.24
C ARG A 176 -9.53 4.48 6.36
N GLU A 177 -10.83 4.20 6.31
CA GLU A 177 -11.48 3.30 7.27
C GLU A 177 -10.90 1.88 7.20
N LEU A 178 -10.70 1.35 5.98
CA LEU A 178 -10.02 0.08 5.77
C LEU A 178 -8.60 0.10 6.32
N ALA A 179 -7.81 1.13 6.01
CA ALA A 179 -6.45 1.27 6.52
C ALA A 179 -6.41 1.35 8.06
N GLN A 180 -7.36 2.04 8.68
CA GLN A 180 -7.49 2.10 10.13
C GLN A 180 -7.82 0.72 10.72
N THR A 181 -8.76 -0.01 10.13
CA THR A 181 -9.12 -1.38 10.53
C THR A 181 -7.93 -2.32 10.42
N LEU A 182 -7.14 -2.21 9.34
CA LEU A 182 -5.94 -3.00 9.07
C LEU A 182 -4.69 -2.49 9.82
N GLN A 183 -4.82 -1.48 10.67
CA GLN A 183 -3.72 -0.87 11.41
C GLN A 183 -2.57 -0.36 10.51
N ILE A 184 -2.91 0.06 9.27
CA ILE A 184 -1.96 0.64 8.32
C ILE A 184 -1.75 2.11 8.67
N SER A 185 -0.53 2.49 9.05
CA SER A 185 -0.17 3.85 9.47
C SER A 185 0.80 4.56 8.53
N GLY A 186 1.23 3.90 7.46
CA GLY A 186 2.25 4.45 6.54
C GLY A 186 2.13 3.92 5.12
N THR A 187 2.80 4.62 4.21
CA THR A 187 2.88 4.25 2.79
C THR A 187 4.33 4.14 2.30
N PRO A 188 4.63 3.30 1.32
CA PRO A 188 3.73 2.29 0.80
C PRO A 188 3.48 1.19 1.83
N THR A 189 2.31 0.57 1.79
CA THR A 189 2.07 -0.71 2.45
C THR A 189 1.48 -1.64 1.41
N PHE A 190 2.06 -2.83 1.27
CA PHE A 190 1.56 -3.85 0.37
C PHE A 190 0.86 -4.95 1.14
N ILE A 191 -0.15 -5.56 0.51
CA ILE A 191 -0.77 -6.79 0.99
C ILE A 191 -0.63 -7.83 -0.12
N LEU A 192 -0.11 -9.00 0.25
CA LEU A 192 0.10 -10.14 -0.63
C LEU A 192 -0.33 -11.42 0.08
N GLY A 193 -1.38 -12.07 -0.43
CA GLY A 193 -1.96 -13.23 0.24
C GLY A 193 -2.45 -12.89 1.65
N ASP A 194 -1.85 -13.50 2.64
CA ASP A 194 -2.16 -13.37 4.07
C ASP A 194 -1.16 -12.49 4.85
N GLN A 195 -0.33 -11.70 4.17
CA GLN A 195 0.74 -10.93 4.81
C GLN A 195 0.75 -9.45 4.42
N PHE A 196 1.15 -8.60 5.37
CA PHE A 196 1.50 -7.21 5.12
C PHE A 196 3.00 -7.08 4.87
N LEU A 197 3.34 -6.28 3.84
CA LEU A 197 4.69 -5.83 3.59
C LEU A 197 4.73 -4.32 3.82
N ARG A 198 5.10 -3.91 5.01
CA ARG A 198 5.05 -2.50 5.45
C ARG A 198 6.30 -1.76 5.01
N GLY A 199 6.11 -0.63 4.32
CA GLY A 199 7.18 0.22 3.81
C GLY A 199 7.73 -0.22 2.45
N PHE A 200 8.89 0.33 2.12
CA PHE A 200 9.58 0.06 0.86
C PHE A 200 10.17 -1.36 0.85
N VAL A 201 9.82 -2.13 -0.19
CA VAL A 201 10.32 -3.50 -0.39
C VAL A 201 11.16 -3.56 -1.67
N PRO A 202 12.43 -4.00 -1.62
CA PRO A 202 13.24 -4.20 -2.80
C PRO A 202 12.66 -5.25 -3.76
N LEU A 203 12.94 -5.09 -5.06
CA LEU A 203 12.43 -5.99 -6.12
C LEU A 203 12.69 -7.47 -5.84
N GLU A 204 13.89 -7.80 -5.40
CA GLU A 204 14.30 -9.17 -5.12
C GLU A 204 13.46 -9.82 -4.01
N ILE A 205 13.17 -9.04 -2.96
CA ILE A 205 12.35 -9.50 -1.85
C ILE A 205 10.89 -9.64 -2.30
N LEU A 206 10.34 -8.62 -2.97
CA LEU A 206 8.95 -8.66 -3.45
C LEU A 206 8.73 -9.81 -4.44
N SER A 207 9.68 -10.06 -5.34
CA SER A 207 9.64 -11.19 -6.27
C SER A 207 9.66 -12.53 -5.53
N LYS A 208 10.49 -12.65 -4.49
CA LYS A 208 10.57 -13.86 -3.67
C LYS A 208 9.27 -14.14 -2.93
N GLU A 209 8.67 -13.10 -2.32
CA GLU A 209 7.39 -13.25 -1.61
C GLU A 209 6.26 -13.67 -2.56
N ILE A 210 6.20 -13.10 -3.78
CA ILE A 210 5.25 -13.52 -4.81
C ILE A 210 5.42 -14.99 -5.20
N GLN A 211 6.66 -15.44 -5.42
CA GLN A 211 6.90 -16.85 -5.73
C GLN A 211 6.54 -17.77 -4.55
N SER A 212 6.83 -17.34 -3.34
CA SER A 212 6.44 -18.07 -2.12
C SER A 212 4.91 -18.20 -2.01
N GLU A 213 4.18 -17.13 -2.28
CA GLU A 213 2.72 -17.13 -2.24
C GLU A 213 2.12 -18.09 -3.27
N ARG A 214 2.69 -18.17 -4.49
CA ARG A 214 2.25 -19.11 -5.54
C ARG A 214 2.43 -20.58 -5.18
N THR A 215 3.28 -20.88 -4.22
CA THR A 215 3.61 -22.27 -3.84
C THR A 215 2.90 -22.73 -2.56
N LYS A 216 2.11 -21.84 -1.93
CA LYS A 216 1.21 -22.21 -0.82
C LYS A 216 0.00 -22.96 -1.34
#